data_80dae4a8916f28ef8dd1c45b94798dc8
#
_entry.id   80dae4a8916f28ef8dd1c45b94798dc8
#
_cell.length_a   1.000
_cell.length_b   1.000
_cell.length_c   1.000
_cell.angle_alpha   90.00
_cell.angle_beta   90.00
_cell.angle_gamma   90.00
#
_symmetry.space_group_name_H-M   'P 1'
#
loop_
_entity.id
_entity.type
_entity.pdbx_description
1 polymer ?
#
loop_
_entity_poly.entity_id
_entity_poly.type
_entity_poly.pdbx_seq_one_letter_code
_entity_poly.pdbx_strand_id
1 'polypeptide(L)'
;MILDTIVAHKKRELEIARQSISLDQLGALGAKRLAPVDFGEALLKPGVGVIAEVKRASPSRGEFALDREPEEMAEIYAANGAVAVSILTDQRFFRGQLDYLSRIRSRLSATVGNQCPCPLLRKDFLIDRYQVVESYAFGADAILLIVAILSDAMLREMLEVSRDLRMSALVEVHNASELARALANGGEIVGINNRDLTDFTVNLETFGRLAPLLPSNIIAVAESGVHNPEDVRRLGAMGADAVLVGEALVVAPDVGRKVRELVGAGKQLKNPEDTGS
;
A
#
# COMPACT_ATOMS: atom_id res chain seq x y z
N MET A 1 19.74 -10.05 -8.21
CA MET A 1 18.74 -8.99 -8.52
C MET A 1 18.61 -8.04 -7.33
N ILE A 2 18.03 -6.86 -7.51
CA ILE A 2 17.88 -5.88 -6.38
C ILE A 2 17.04 -6.46 -5.24
N LEU A 3 15.98 -7.21 -5.55
CA LEU A 3 15.14 -7.87 -4.57
C LEU A 3 15.94 -8.83 -3.67
N ASP A 4 16.86 -9.62 -4.21
CA ASP A 4 17.68 -10.53 -3.40
C ASP A 4 18.53 -9.75 -2.37
N THR A 5 19.08 -8.61 -2.82
CA THR A 5 19.84 -7.71 -1.93
C THR A 5 18.96 -7.14 -0.82
N ILE A 6 17.73 -6.72 -1.15
CA ILE A 6 16.76 -6.19 -0.20
C ILE A 6 16.36 -7.28 0.81
N VAL A 7 15.99 -8.47 0.32
CA VAL A 7 15.59 -9.60 1.18
C VAL A 7 16.73 -10.04 2.11
N ALA A 8 17.96 -10.11 1.59
CA ALA A 8 19.12 -10.43 2.43
C ALA A 8 19.35 -9.39 3.53
N HIS A 9 19.09 -8.11 3.24
CA HIS A 9 19.17 -7.05 4.25
C HIS A 9 18.03 -7.16 5.27
N LYS A 10 16.79 -7.37 4.81
CA LYS A 10 15.61 -7.54 5.68
C LYS A 10 15.75 -8.68 6.68
N LYS A 11 16.40 -9.79 6.29
CA LYS A 11 16.68 -10.87 7.22
C LYS A 11 17.55 -10.41 8.41
N ARG A 12 18.54 -9.56 8.17
CA ARG A 12 19.38 -8.99 9.23
C ARG A 12 18.61 -7.98 10.10
N GLU A 13 17.82 -7.11 9.46
CA GLU A 13 16.95 -6.18 10.19
C GLU A 13 15.97 -6.92 11.11
N LEU A 14 15.37 -8.00 10.61
CA LEU A 14 14.47 -8.85 11.38
C LEU A 14 15.14 -9.48 12.62
N GLU A 15 16.38 -9.97 12.48
CA GLU A 15 17.15 -10.51 13.62
C GLU A 15 17.38 -9.43 14.71
N ILE A 16 17.72 -8.21 14.30
CA ILE A 16 17.91 -7.08 15.21
C ILE A 16 16.58 -6.69 15.87
N ALA A 17 15.50 -6.59 15.08
CA ALA A 17 14.17 -6.23 15.58
C ALA A 17 13.68 -7.23 16.65
N ARG A 18 13.85 -8.53 16.42
CA ARG A 18 13.49 -9.60 17.38
C ARG A 18 14.27 -9.54 18.70
N GLN A 19 15.51 -9.07 18.65
CA GLN A 19 16.33 -8.87 19.86
C GLN A 19 15.93 -7.60 20.62
N SER A 20 15.37 -6.60 19.90
CA SER A 20 15.00 -5.30 20.46
C SER A 20 13.62 -5.34 21.13
N ILE A 21 12.65 -6.00 20.51
CA ILE A 21 11.26 -6.07 21.01
C ILE A 21 10.74 -7.50 20.80
N SER A 22 10.27 -8.15 21.87
CA SER A 22 9.68 -9.50 21.77
C SER A 22 8.25 -9.45 21.20
N LEU A 23 7.75 -10.60 20.71
CA LEU A 23 6.35 -10.74 20.27
C LEU A 23 5.36 -10.39 21.38
N ASP A 24 5.64 -10.75 22.63
CA ASP A 24 4.79 -10.43 23.78
C ASP A 24 4.72 -8.91 24.02
N GLN A 25 5.86 -8.22 23.88
CA GLN A 25 5.90 -6.76 23.98
C GLN A 25 5.14 -6.09 22.83
N LEU A 26 5.28 -6.59 21.60
CA LEU A 26 4.48 -6.13 20.46
C LEU A 26 2.99 -6.38 20.68
N GLY A 27 2.62 -7.55 21.19
CA GLY A 27 1.24 -7.87 21.56
C GLY A 27 0.67 -6.90 22.59
N ALA A 28 1.44 -6.59 23.64
CA ALA A 28 1.05 -5.62 24.67
C ALA A 28 0.93 -4.19 24.13
N LEU A 29 1.77 -3.81 23.15
CA LEU A 29 1.66 -2.52 22.47
C LEU A 29 0.41 -2.48 21.59
N GLY A 30 0.19 -3.52 20.81
CA GLY A 30 -0.98 -3.65 19.92
C GLY A 30 -2.32 -3.67 20.66
N ALA A 31 -2.36 -4.24 21.87
CA ALA A 31 -3.57 -4.27 22.69
C ALA A 31 -4.07 -2.85 23.11
N LYS A 32 -3.23 -1.84 23.02
CA LYS A 32 -3.57 -0.44 23.37
C LYS A 32 -4.07 0.39 22.20
N ARG A 33 -3.96 -0.14 20.98
CA ARG A 33 -4.40 0.58 19.78
C ARG A 33 -5.91 0.46 19.55
N LEU A 34 -6.47 1.39 18.78
CA LEU A 34 -7.80 1.23 18.22
C LEU A 34 -7.81 0.09 17.19
N ALA A 35 -8.98 -0.50 16.98
CA ALA A 35 -9.15 -1.50 15.93
C ALA A 35 -8.69 -0.95 14.56
N PRO A 36 -8.13 -1.81 13.69
CA PRO A 36 -7.78 -1.40 12.34
C PRO A 36 -8.97 -0.82 11.57
N VAL A 37 -8.73 0.20 10.79
CA VAL A 37 -9.68 0.74 9.81
C VAL A 37 -9.73 -0.22 8.62
N ASP A 38 -10.93 -0.55 8.13
CA ASP A 38 -11.08 -1.45 7.00
C ASP A 38 -10.51 -0.83 5.71
N PHE A 39 -9.39 -1.38 5.28
CA PHE A 39 -8.69 -0.93 4.07
C PHE A 39 -9.46 -1.34 2.81
N GLY A 40 -10.02 -2.54 2.77
CA GLY A 40 -10.80 -3.04 1.64
C GLY A 40 -12.05 -2.20 1.41
N GLU A 41 -12.82 -1.92 2.46
CA GLU A 41 -14.00 -1.04 2.38
C GLU A 41 -13.63 0.36 1.88
N ALA A 42 -12.49 0.90 2.32
CA ALA A 42 -12.03 2.21 1.86
C ALA A 42 -11.73 2.24 0.36
N LEU A 43 -11.25 1.14 -0.24
CA LEU A 43 -10.95 1.03 -1.67
C LEU A 43 -12.21 0.86 -2.53
N LEU A 44 -13.29 0.29 -1.98
CA LEU A 44 -14.54 0.02 -2.70
C LEU A 44 -15.48 1.24 -2.76
N LYS A 45 -15.06 2.41 -2.28
CA LYS A 45 -15.85 3.64 -2.46
C LYS A 45 -16.09 3.93 -3.94
N PRO A 46 -17.22 4.59 -4.29
CA PRO A 46 -17.54 4.88 -5.68
C PRO A 46 -16.40 5.59 -6.43
N GLY A 47 -16.06 5.06 -7.60
CA GLY A 47 -14.96 5.54 -8.43
C GLY A 47 -13.68 4.72 -8.27
N VAL A 48 -12.57 5.24 -8.79
CA VAL A 48 -11.23 4.68 -8.58
C VAL A 48 -10.58 5.39 -7.40
N GLY A 49 -10.27 4.62 -6.34
CA GLY A 49 -9.63 5.15 -5.15
C GLY A 49 -8.18 5.56 -5.39
N VAL A 50 -7.69 6.57 -4.67
CA VAL A 50 -6.27 6.95 -4.69
C VAL A 50 -5.64 6.58 -3.35
N ILE A 51 -4.72 5.62 -3.36
CA ILE A 51 -3.83 5.31 -2.24
C ILE A 51 -2.60 6.20 -2.41
N ALA A 52 -2.44 7.19 -1.53
CA ALA A 52 -1.35 8.16 -1.63
C ALA A 52 -0.13 7.70 -0.82
N GLU A 53 1.05 7.62 -1.44
CA GLU A 53 2.25 7.07 -0.84
C GLU A 53 3.16 8.15 -0.26
N VAL A 54 3.46 8.04 1.03
CA VAL A 54 4.51 8.81 1.71
C VAL A 54 5.86 8.14 1.43
N LYS A 55 6.72 8.85 0.67
CA LYS A 55 8.00 8.35 0.18
C LYS A 55 9.07 9.42 0.26
N ARG A 56 10.22 9.09 0.85
CA ARG A 56 11.38 9.99 0.97
C ARG A 56 12.51 9.69 -0.03
N ALA A 57 12.58 8.46 -0.52
CA ALA A 57 13.57 8.04 -1.50
C ALA A 57 13.07 6.84 -2.31
N SER A 58 13.74 6.54 -3.42
CA SER A 58 13.56 5.30 -4.16
C SER A 58 14.89 4.83 -4.78
N PRO A 59 15.09 3.53 -4.99
CA PRO A 59 16.30 3.01 -5.63
C PRO A 59 16.54 3.58 -7.03
N SER A 60 15.48 3.94 -7.77
CA SER A 60 15.56 4.45 -9.13
C SER A 60 15.83 5.95 -9.24
N ARG A 61 15.50 6.75 -8.21
CA ARG A 61 15.61 8.22 -8.23
C ARG A 61 16.42 8.83 -7.10
N GLY A 62 16.83 8.02 -6.11
CA GLY A 62 17.51 8.53 -4.92
C GLY A 62 16.56 9.25 -3.97
N GLU A 63 17.07 10.21 -3.21
CA GLU A 63 16.31 10.99 -2.22
C GLU A 63 15.49 12.08 -2.88
N PHE A 64 14.27 12.29 -2.39
CA PHE A 64 13.43 13.42 -2.77
C PHE A 64 13.68 14.59 -1.80
N ALA A 65 13.90 15.79 -2.34
CA ALA A 65 13.99 17.00 -1.53
C ALA A 65 12.60 17.39 -1.01
N LEU A 66 12.25 16.91 0.17
CA LEU A 66 10.96 17.17 0.81
C LEU A 66 11.15 18.13 1.98
N ASP A 67 10.47 19.28 1.92
CA ASP A 67 10.43 20.27 2.99
C ASP A 67 9.37 19.95 4.08
N ARG A 68 8.71 18.78 3.97
CA ARG A 68 7.60 18.38 4.85
C ARG A 68 7.89 17.05 5.53
N GLU A 69 7.41 16.96 6.78
CA GLU A 69 7.46 15.71 7.53
C GLU A 69 6.42 14.69 7.00
N PRO A 70 6.64 13.37 7.20
CA PRO A 70 5.72 12.31 6.76
C PRO A 70 4.28 12.51 7.24
N GLU A 71 4.08 13.00 8.46
CA GLU A 71 2.78 13.26 9.06
C GLU A 71 2.02 14.39 8.35
N GLU A 72 2.72 15.43 7.95
CA GLU A 72 2.14 16.55 7.21
C GLU A 72 1.73 16.11 5.81
N MET A 73 2.56 15.29 5.16
CA MET A 73 2.22 14.70 3.87
C MET A 73 0.97 13.84 3.95
N ALA A 74 0.90 12.96 4.94
CA ALA A 74 -0.27 12.08 5.15
C ALA A 74 -1.55 12.89 5.44
N GLU A 75 -1.45 13.95 6.24
CA GLU A 75 -2.57 14.86 6.52
C GLU A 75 -3.06 15.55 5.24
N ILE A 76 -2.13 16.07 4.41
CA ILE A 76 -2.48 16.65 3.11
C ILE A 76 -3.19 15.61 2.23
N TYR A 77 -2.70 14.37 2.15
CA TYR A 77 -3.30 13.32 1.35
C TYR A 77 -4.73 13.03 1.80
N ALA A 78 -4.92 12.78 3.10
CA ALA A 78 -6.24 12.49 3.67
C ALA A 78 -7.23 13.65 3.48
N ALA A 79 -6.79 14.89 3.75
CA ALA A 79 -7.62 16.09 3.60
C ALA A 79 -8.03 16.38 2.14
N ASN A 80 -7.30 15.84 1.15
CA ASN A 80 -7.58 16.05 -0.27
C ASN A 80 -8.22 14.83 -0.96
N GLY A 81 -8.69 13.84 -0.17
CA GLY A 81 -9.56 12.77 -0.63
C GLY A 81 -8.86 11.47 -1.00
N ALA A 82 -7.60 11.27 -0.60
CA ALA A 82 -6.98 9.96 -0.65
C ALA A 82 -7.82 8.97 0.18
N VAL A 83 -8.09 7.79 -0.36
CA VAL A 83 -8.89 6.75 0.32
C VAL A 83 -8.04 5.98 1.34
N ALA A 84 -6.73 5.96 1.17
CA ALA A 84 -5.76 5.36 2.07
C ALA A 84 -4.41 6.06 1.95
N VAL A 85 -3.55 5.91 2.97
CA VAL A 85 -2.16 6.37 2.95
C VAL A 85 -1.23 5.16 3.01
N SER A 86 -0.37 5.04 2.00
CA SER A 86 0.73 4.07 1.96
C SER A 86 1.99 4.69 2.57
N ILE A 87 2.66 3.98 3.47
CA ILE A 87 3.81 4.48 4.22
C ILE A 87 4.99 3.57 4.00
N LEU A 88 6.02 4.07 3.30
CA LEU A 88 7.27 3.34 3.17
C LEU A 88 8.01 3.32 4.50
N THR A 89 8.27 2.12 5.01
CA THR A 89 8.95 1.91 6.30
C THR A 89 10.36 1.33 6.14
N ASP A 90 10.75 0.92 4.93
CA ASP A 90 12.12 0.49 4.66
C ASP A 90 13.12 1.65 4.81
N GLN A 91 14.07 1.47 5.73
CA GLN A 91 15.04 2.53 6.07
C GLN A 91 16.15 2.65 5.02
N ARG A 92 16.70 1.53 4.59
CA ARG A 92 17.92 1.53 3.78
C ARG A 92 17.69 2.00 2.34
N PHE A 93 16.64 1.51 1.70
CA PHE A 93 16.40 1.72 0.28
C PHE A 93 15.41 2.85 -0.02
N PHE A 94 14.55 3.18 0.98
CA PHE A 94 13.48 4.17 0.79
C PHE A 94 13.50 5.31 1.81
N ARG A 95 14.47 5.32 2.75
CA ARG A 95 14.58 6.33 3.83
C ARG A 95 13.29 6.41 4.67
N GLY A 96 12.55 5.31 4.73
CA GLY A 96 11.38 5.16 5.58
C GLY A 96 11.76 4.84 7.03
N GLN A 97 10.80 4.85 7.91
CA GLN A 97 10.95 4.45 9.31
C GLN A 97 9.65 3.81 9.79
N LEU A 98 9.76 2.79 10.63
CA LEU A 98 8.60 2.08 11.16
C LEU A 98 7.71 2.98 12.04
N ASP A 99 8.32 3.90 12.79
CA ASP A 99 7.61 4.84 13.67
C ASP A 99 6.75 5.86 12.91
N TYR A 100 6.96 6.05 11.59
CA TYR A 100 6.08 6.87 10.78
C TYR A 100 4.62 6.40 10.85
N LEU A 101 4.38 5.09 10.99
CA LEU A 101 3.04 4.54 11.15
C LEU A 101 2.33 5.12 12.38
N SER A 102 2.97 5.05 13.55
CA SER A 102 2.38 5.54 14.80
C SER A 102 2.31 7.08 14.87
N ARG A 103 3.30 7.77 14.31
CA ARG A 103 3.31 9.24 14.23
C ARG A 103 2.19 9.76 13.33
N ILE A 104 2.04 9.18 12.13
CA ILE A 104 0.96 9.52 11.18
C ILE A 104 -0.39 9.16 11.78
N ARG A 105 -0.53 7.97 12.40
CA ARG A 105 -1.77 7.58 13.10
C ARG A 105 -2.18 8.62 14.14
N SER A 106 -1.25 9.04 14.98
CA SER A 106 -1.49 10.05 16.02
C SER A 106 -1.92 11.38 15.43
N ARG A 107 -1.23 11.84 14.36
CA ARG A 107 -1.54 13.09 13.68
C ARG A 107 -2.95 13.09 13.08
N LEU A 108 -3.30 12.04 12.32
CA LEU A 108 -4.62 11.93 11.68
C LEU A 108 -5.74 11.78 12.71
N SER A 109 -5.52 11.07 13.82
CA SER A 109 -6.51 10.94 14.91
C SER A 109 -6.76 12.27 15.62
N ALA A 110 -5.75 13.11 15.77
CA ALA A 110 -5.89 14.43 16.37
C ALA A 110 -6.70 15.40 15.50
N THR A 111 -6.62 15.26 14.18
CA THR A 111 -7.32 16.13 13.21
C THR A 111 -8.82 15.81 13.11
N VAL A 112 -9.21 14.54 13.30
CA VAL A 112 -10.59 14.05 13.09
C VAL A 112 -11.20 13.47 14.36
N GLY A 113 -10.64 13.75 15.52
CA GLY A 113 -10.98 13.10 16.78
C GLY A 113 -10.39 11.68 16.84
N ASN A 114 -11.06 10.75 17.55
CA ASN A 114 -10.56 9.38 17.71
C ASN A 114 -10.74 8.49 16.45
N GLN A 115 -11.23 9.04 15.35
CA GLN A 115 -11.41 8.31 14.09
C GLN A 115 -10.40 8.77 13.06
N CYS A 116 -9.55 7.85 12.58
CA CYS A 116 -8.70 8.09 11.42
C CYS A 116 -9.52 7.90 10.14
N PRO A 117 -9.68 8.93 9.29
CA PRO A 117 -10.51 8.83 8.09
C PRO A 117 -9.88 7.96 7.01
N CYS A 118 -8.54 7.76 7.05
CA CYS A 118 -7.79 6.99 6.08
C CYS A 118 -7.09 5.81 6.74
N PRO A 119 -7.25 4.57 6.23
CA PRO A 119 -6.43 3.45 6.65
C PRO A 119 -4.96 3.65 6.22
N LEU A 120 -4.05 3.08 7.01
CA LEU A 120 -2.61 3.13 6.81
C LEU A 120 -2.09 1.78 6.30
N LEU A 121 -1.49 1.78 5.12
CA LEU A 121 -0.79 0.63 4.55
C LEU A 121 0.70 0.71 4.89
N ARG A 122 1.26 -0.30 5.59
CA ARG A 122 2.71 -0.48 5.68
C ARG A 122 3.25 -1.00 4.37
N LYS A 123 4.00 -0.19 3.65
CA LYS A 123 4.69 -0.53 2.40
C LYS A 123 6.15 -0.85 2.73
N ASP A 124 6.46 -2.15 2.79
CA ASP A 124 7.80 -2.67 3.16
C ASP A 124 7.98 -4.08 2.56
N PHE A 125 9.15 -4.65 2.69
CA PHE A 125 9.46 -6.04 2.29
C PHE A 125 9.26 -6.97 3.49
N LEU A 126 8.03 -7.39 3.72
CA LEU A 126 7.68 -8.28 4.82
C LEU A 126 7.97 -9.73 4.43
N ILE A 127 8.76 -10.43 5.24
CA ILE A 127 9.24 -11.80 4.99
C ILE A 127 8.98 -12.75 6.16
N ASP A 128 8.33 -12.28 7.21
CA ASP A 128 8.11 -13.05 8.43
C ASP A 128 6.88 -12.55 9.19
N ARG A 129 6.19 -13.48 9.88
CA ARG A 129 5.02 -13.18 10.72
C ARG A 129 5.29 -12.15 11.82
N TYR A 130 6.53 -12.09 12.32
CA TYR A 130 6.93 -11.07 13.30
C TYR A 130 6.64 -9.67 12.78
N GLN A 131 6.97 -9.39 11.53
CA GLN A 131 6.75 -8.08 10.92
C GLN A 131 5.25 -7.77 10.73
N VAL A 132 4.38 -8.78 10.60
CA VAL A 132 2.92 -8.59 10.58
C VAL A 132 2.43 -8.10 11.95
N VAL A 133 2.87 -8.76 13.04
CA VAL A 133 2.53 -8.36 14.42
C VAL A 133 3.11 -6.98 14.73
N GLU A 134 4.34 -6.71 14.31
CA GLU A 134 5.00 -5.41 14.40
C GLU A 134 4.19 -4.31 13.69
N SER A 135 3.75 -4.56 12.46
CA SER A 135 2.91 -3.62 11.71
C SER A 135 1.64 -3.25 12.47
N TYR A 136 0.97 -4.26 13.03
CA TYR A 136 -0.19 -4.06 13.88
C TYR A 136 0.13 -3.21 15.10
N ALA A 137 1.18 -3.53 15.82
CA ALA A 137 1.58 -2.82 17.03
C ALA A 137 1.90 -1.34 16.77
N PHE A 138 2.48 -1.03 15.61
CA PHE A 138 2.82 0.34 15.19
C PHE A 138 1.68 1.09 14.49
N GLY A 139 0.51 0.49 14.32
CA GLY A 139 -0.68 1.21 13.88
C GLY A 139 -1.03 1.07 12.41
N ALA A 140 -0.46 0.11 11.67
CA ALA A 140 -0.90 -0.22 10.33
C ALA A 140 -2.31 -0.85 10.34
N ASP A 141 -3.12 -0.55 9.32
CA ASP A 141 -4.42 -1.18 9.07
C ASP A 141 -4.34 -2.22 7.96
N ALA A 142 -3.32 -2.07 7.13
CA ALA A 142 -2.99 -3.00 6.06
C ALA A 142 -1.48 -3.18 5.92
N ILE A 143 -1.09 -4.31 5.34
CA ILE A 143 0.31 -4.62 5.02
C ILE A 143 0.47 -4.97 3.55
N LEU A 144 1.68 -4.82 3.02
CA LEU A 144 2.07 -5.31 1.71
C LEU A 144 2.69 -6.70 1.82
N LEU A 145 2.22 -7.64 0.99
CA LEU A 145 2.81 -8.97 0.82
C LEU A 145 3.22 -9.15 -0.63
N ILE A 146 4.52 -9.25 -0.91
CA ILE A 146 5.06 -9.36 -2.27
C ILE A 146 5.25 -10.84 -2.60
N VAL A 147 4.46 -11.36 -3.55
CA VAL A 147 4.46 -12.80 -3.91
C VAL A 147 5.84 -13.25 -4.42
N ALA A 148 6.56 -12.38 -5.12
CA ALA A 148 7.88 -12.69 -5.67
C ALA A 148 8.94 -13.06 -4.61
N ILE A 149 8.80 -12.60 -3.36
CA ILE A 149 9.77 -12.86 -2.28
C ILE A 149 9.27 -13.85 -1.22
N LEU A 150 8.04 -14.34 -1.34
CA LEU A 150 7.41 -15.23 -0.36
C LEU A 150 7.18 -16.62 -0.95
N SER A 151 7.42 -17.67 -0.15
CA SER A 151 6.89 -19.00 -0.45
C SER A 151 5.37 -19.03 -0.22
N ASP A 152 4.66 -20.00 -0.82
CA ASP A 152 3.22 -20.13 -0.62
C ASP A 152 2.85 -20.41 0.84
N ALA A 153 3.67 -21.16 1.55
CA ALA A 153 3.48 -21.40 2.98
C ALA A 153 3.58 -20.11 3.81
N MET A 154 4.60 -19.29 3.53
CA MET A 154 4.78 -18.01 4.21
C MET A 154 3.68 -17.01 3.86
N LEU A 155 3.30 -16.91 2.56
CA LEU A 155 2.20 -16.05 2.12
C LEU A 155 0.91 -16.37 2.86
N ARG A 156 0.56 -17.68 2.94
CA ARG A 156 -0.63 -18.14 3.65
C ARG A 156 -0.56 -17.81 5.14
N GLU A 157 0.56 -18.12 5.81
CA GLU A 157 0.75 -17.80 7.23
C GLU A 157 0.57 -16.30 7.49
N MET A 158 1.19 -15.44 6.68
CA MET A 158 1.11 -13.99 6.89
C MET A 158 -0.30 -13.45 6.61
N LEU A 159 -1.03 -14.01 5.65
CA LEU A 159 -2.44 -13.70 5.41
C LEU A 159 -3.32 -14.12 6.59
N GLU A 160 -3.10 -15.31 7.17
CA GLU A 160 -3.83 -15.78 8.35
C GLU A 160 -3.58 -14.86 9.55
N VAL A 161 -2.32 -14.56 9.87
CA VAL A 161 -1.96 -13.65 10.97
C VAL A 161 -2.56 -12.24 10.76
N SER A 162 -2.59 -11.76 9.51
CA SER A 162 -3.22 -10.45 9.21
C SER A 162 -4.72 -10.46 9.52
N ARG A 163 -5.44 -11.52 9.12
CA ARG A 163 -6.87 -11.69 9.41
C ARG A 163 -7.15 -11.78 10.92
N ASP A 164 -6.34 -12.56 11.65
CA ASP A 164 -6.47 -12.67 13.11
C ASP A 164 -6.32 -11.32 13.80
N LEU A 165 -5.47 -10.44 13.26
CA LEU A 165 -5.26 -9.08 13.72
C LEU A 165 -6.25 -8.08 13.11
N ARG A 166 -7.19 -8.52 12.28
CA ARG A 166 -8.17 -7.70 11.54
C ARG A 166 -7.52 -6.65 10.63
N MET A 167 -6.30 -6.93 10.16
CA MET A 167 -5.64 -6.11 9.15
C MET A 167 -5.91 -6.68 7.77
N SER A 168 -6.02 -5.80 6.78
CA SER A 168 -6.02 -6.19 5.37
C SER A 168 -4.60 -6.50 4.88
N ALA A 169 -4.50 -7.28 3.78
CA ALA A 169 -3.24 -7.50 3.09
C ALA A 169 -3.39 -7.15 1.60
N LEU A 170 -2.59 -6.20 1.13
CA LEU A 170 -2.38 -5.93 -0.29
C LEU A 170 -1.34 -6.92 -0.81
N VAL A 171 -1.76 -7.85 -1.66
CA VAL A 171 -0.90 -8.91 -2.22
C VAL A 171 -0.37 -8.47 -3.57
N GLU A 172 0.91 -8.07 -3.62
CA GLU A 172 1.56 -7.54 -4.82
C GLU A 172 2.03 -8.65 -5.75
N VAL A 173 1.66 -8.51 -7.05
CA VAL A 173 2.01 -9.46 -8.12
C VAL A 173 2.51 -8.71 -9.36
N HIS A 174 3.37 -9.37 -10.18
CA HIS A 174 3.97 -8.81 -11.38
C HIS A 174 3.63 -9.59 -12.66
N ASN A 175 3.12 -10.81 -12.53
CA ASN A 175 2.80 -11.70 -13.64
C ASN A 175 1.68 -12.69 -13.29
N ALA A 176 1.20 -13.42 -14.31
CA ALA A 176 0.09 -14.35 -14.16
C ALA A 176 0.39 -15.53 -13.22
N SER A 177 1.64 -15.98 -13.14
CA SER A 177 2.03 -17.05 -12.20
C SER A 177 1.94 -16.58 -10.76
N GLU A 178 2.42 -15.38 -10.45
CA GLU A 178 2.31 -14.77 -9.13
C GLU A 178 0.84 -14.48 -8.78
N LEU A 179 0.04 -14.01 -9.75
CA LEU A 179 -1.40 -13.81 -9.57
C LEU A 179 -2.11 -15.11 -9.19
N ALA A 180 -1.82 -16.20 -9.91
CA ALA A 180 -2.40 -17.52 -9.58
C ALA A 180 -2.03 -17.97 -8.15
N ARG A 181 -0.77 -17.73 -7.72
CA ARG A 181 -0.31 -18.01 -6.35
C ARG A 181 -1.03 -17.15 -5.32
N ALA A 182 -1.18 -15.84 -5.58
CA ALA A 182 -1.91 -14.92 -4.70
C ALA A 182 -3.35 -15.41 -4.44
N LEU A 183 -4.07 -15.74 -5.50
CA LEU A 183 -5.45 -16.22 -5.43
C LEU A 183 -5.55 -17.58 -4.72
N ALA A 184 -4.66 -18.53 -5.06
CA ALA A 184 -4.64 -19.88 -4.45
C ALA A 184 -4.35 -19.85 -2.94
N ASN A 185 -3.67 -18.81 -2.44
CA ASN A 185 -3.38 -18.63 -1.02
C ASN A 185 -4.38 -17.70 -0.29
N GLY A 186 -5.43 -17.24 -0.97
CA GLY A 186 -6.52 -16.47 -0.34
C GLY A 186 -6.26 -14.95 -0.27
N GLY A 187 -5.55 -14.41 -1.25
CA GLY A 187 -5.44 -12.95 -1.43
C GLY A 187 -6.79 -12.36 -1.85
N GLU A 188 -7.26 -11.36 -1.13
CA GLU A 188 -8.56 -10.69 -1.36
C GLU A 188 -8.39 -9.30 -1.98
N ILE A 189 -7.24 -8.66 -1.76
CA ILE A 189 -6.85 -7.39 -2.36
C ILE A 189 -5.55 -7.64 -3.10
N VAL A 190 -5.56 -7.50 -4.42
CA VAL A 190 -4.40 -7.78 -5.28
C VAL A 190 -3.87 -6.49 -5.86
N GLY A 191 -2.59 -6.23 -5.59
CA GLY A 191 -1.83 -5.16 -6.19
C GLY A 191 -1.10 -5.65 -7.45
N ILE A 192 -1.46 -5.15 -8.61
CA ILE A 192 -0.74 -5.43 -9.85
C ILE A 192 0.29 -4.32 -10.06
N ASN A 193 1.56 -4.68 -9.89
CA ASN A 193 2.65 -3.71 -10.05
C ASN A 193 3.06 -3.61 -11.52
N ASN A 194 2.82 -2.42 -12.10
CA ASN A 194 3.20 -2.09 -13.47
C ASN A 194 4.72 -1.89 -13.66
N ARG A 195 5.49 -1.88 -12.56
CA ARG A 195 6.95 -1.79 -12.60
C ARG A 195 7.57 -3.17 -12.59
N ASP A 196 8.36 -3.48 -13.60
CA ASP A 196 9.22 -4.66 -13.60
C ASP A 196 10.35 -4.44 -12.57
N LEU A 197 10.54 -5.41 -11.67
CA LEU A 197 11.55 -5.33 -10.61
C LEU A 197 12.95 -5.75 -11.09
N THR A 198 13.09 -6.20 -12.33
CA THR A 198 14.38 -6.59 -12.92
C THR A 198 15.10 -5.42 -13.56
N ASP A 199 14.38 -4.56 -14.28
CA ASP A 199 14.93 -3.43 -15.05
C ASP A 199 14.30 -2.08 -14.69
N PHE A 200 13.31 -2.06 -13.78
CA PHE A 200 12.54 -0.90 -13.33
C PHE A 200 11.69 -0.21 -14.43
N THR A 201 11.50 -0.83 -15.57
CA THR A 201 10.58 -0.34 -16.59
C THR A 201 9.15 -0.33 -16.06
N VAL A 202 8.35 0.63 -16.52
CA VAL A 202 6.94 0.78 -16.12
C VAL A 202 6.06 0.67 -17.36
N ASN A 203 5.07 -0.23 -17.29
CA ASN A 203 4.12 -0.43 -18.38
C ASN A 203 2.70 -0.69 -17.84
N LEU A 204 1.79 0.27 -18.03
CA LEU A 204 0.39 0.16 -17.57
C LEU A 204 -0.37 -1.00 -18.22
N GLU A 205 0.09 -1.52 -19.36
CA GLU A 205 -0.48 -2.72 -19.98
C GLU A 205 -0.28 -3.98 -19.13
N THR A 206 0.64 -3.97 -18.16
CA THR A 206 0.78 -5.08 -17.22
C THR A 206 -0.53 -5.24 -16.42
N PHE A 207 -1.08 -4.15 -15.91
CA PHE A 207 -2.39 -4.16 -15.25
C PHE A 207 -3.49 -4.64 -16.22
N GLY A 208 -3.57 -4.06 -17.42
CA GLY A 208 -4.57 -4.43 -18.42
C GLY A 208 -4.57 -5.91 -18.83
N ARG A 209 -3.41 -6.56 -18.79
CA ARG A 209 -3.29 -8.01 -19.07
C ARG A 209 -3.69 -8.90 -17.91
N LEU A 210 -3.45 -8.47 -16.67
CA LEU A 210 -3.66 -9.29 -15.47
C LEU A 210 -5.02 -9.07 -14.83
N ALA A 211 -5.54 -7.85 -14.84
CA ALA A 211 -6.83 -7.50 -14.25
C ALA A 211 -8.00 -8.38 -14.73
N PRO A 212 -8.13 -8.70 -16.05
CA PRO A 212 -9.18 -9.61 -16.52
C PRO A 212 -9.12 -11.04 -15.97
N LEU A 213 -7.99 -11.44 -15.37
CA LEU A 213 -7.82 -12.76 -14.75
C LEU A 213 -8.29 -12.79 -13.29
N LEU A 214 -8.62 -11.64 -12.70
CA LEU A 214 -9.11 -11.54 -11.33
C LEU A 214 -10.58 -11.96 -11.26
N PRO A 215 -10.97 -12.79 -10.27
CA PRO A 215 -12.38 -12.99 -9.92
C PRO A 215 -13.04 -11.66 -9.51
N SER A 216 -14.34 -11.54 -9.75
CA SER A 216 -15.11 -10.30 -9.51
C SER A 216 -15.20 -9.88 -8.04
N ASN A 217 -14.89 -10.75 -7.11
CA ASN A 217 -14.86 -10.48 -5.67
C ASN A 217 -13.50 -10.03 -5.16
N ILE A 218 -12.50 -9.94 -6.03
CA ILE A 218 -11.15 -9.48 -5.67
C ILE A 218 -11.02 -7.99 -5.94
N ILE A 219 -10.51 -7.25 -4.97
CA ILE A 219 -10.22 -5.82 -5.12
C ILE A 219 -8.91 -5.67 -5.90
N ALA A 220 -8.96 -4.94 -7.01
CA ALA A 220 -7.84 -4.74 -7.92
C ALA A 220 -7.19 -3.36 -7.68
N VAL A 221 -5.91 -3.36 -7.30
CA VAL A 221 -5.12 -2.15 -7.11
C VAL A 221 -4.04 -2.08 -8.18
N ALA A 222 -3.97 -0.97 -8.94
CA ALA A 222 -2.87 -0.73 -9.87
C ALA A 222 -1.74 0.03 -9.16
N GLU A 223 -0.54 -0.54 -9.19
CA GLU A 223 0.65 0.06 -8.58
C GLU A 223 1.64 0.52 -9.65
N SER A 224 2.32 1.61 -9.38
CA SER A 224 3.31 2.26 -10.27
C SER A 224 2.76 2.80 -11.60
N GLY A 225 3.38 3.88 -12.08
CA GLY A 225 3.12 4.44 -13.42
C GLY A 225 1.98 5.44 -13.51
N VAL A 226 1.35 5.82 -12.41
CA VAL A 226 0.30 6.85 -12.39
C VAL A 226 0.94 8.23 -12.20
N HIS A 227 0.83 9.09 -13.20
CA HIS A 227 1.38 10.44 -13.20
C HIS A 227 0.34 11.54 -13.33
N ASN A 228 -0.81 11.25 -13.94
CA ASN A 228 -1.82 12.24 -14.29
C ASN A 228 -3.24 11.65 -14.23
N PRO A 229 -4.28 12.50 -14.31
CA PRO A 229 -5.69 12.07 -14.31
C PRO A 229 -6.06 11.05 -15.40
N GLU A 230 -5.40 11.11 -16.56
CA GLU A 230 -5.68 10.19 -17.67
C GLU A 230 -5.22 8.76 -17.33
N ASP A 231 -4.09 8.60 -16.64
CA ASP A 231 -3.63 7.29 -16.19
C ASP A 231 -4.64 6.66 -15.22
N VAL A 232 -5.24 7.46 -14.32
CA VAL A 232 -6.29 6.99 -13.39
C VAL A 232 -7.53 6.51 -14.18
N ARG A 233 -8.00 7.31 -15.17
CA ARG A 233 -9.14 6.91 -16.00
C ARG A 233 -8.85 5.64 -16.80
N ARG A 234 -7.66 5.56 -17.40
CA ARG A 234 -7.22 4.38 -18.16
C ARG A 234 -7.21 3.12 -17.31
N LEU A 235 -6.61 3.17 -16.11
CA LEU A 235 -6.57 2.02 -15.20
C LEU A 235 -7.97 1.67 -14.67
N GLY A 236 -8.80 2.66 -14.38
CA GLY A 236 -10.20 2.43 -13.99
C GLY A 236 -11.02 1.75 -15.10
N ALA A 237 -10.83 2.17 -16.37
CA ALA A 237 -11.46 1.52 -17.53
C ALA A 237 -10.96 0.06 -17.71
N MET A 238 -9.75 -0.27 -17.24
CA MET A 238 -9.22 -1.63 -17.22
C MET A 238 -9.67 -2.45 -15.98
N GLY A 239 -10.48 -1.87 -15.07
CA GLY A 239 -11.04 -2.55 -13.91
C GLY A 239 -10.31 -2.30 -12.58
N ALA A 240 -9.49 -1.27 -12.46
CA ALA A 240 -8.88 -0.90 -11.19
C ALA A 240 -9.93 -0.32 -10.22
N ASP A 241 -10.00 -0.85 -9.00
CA ASP A 241 -10.76 -0.27 -7.89
C ASP A 241 -9.98 0.87 -7.22
N ALA A 242 -8.66 0.78 -7.22
CA ALA A 242 -7.79 1.83 -6.71
C ALA A 242 -6.45 1.88 -7.45
N VAL A 243 -5.77 3.03 -7.34
CA VAL A 243 -4.40 3.24 -7.81
C VAL A 243 -3.50 3.65 -6.66
N LEU A 244 -2.28 3.12 -6.60
CA LEU A 244 -1.26 3.52 -5.64
C LEU A 244 -0.29 4.50 -6.30
N VAL A 245 -0.19 5.71 -5.74
CA VAL A 245 0.55 6.82 -6.32
C VAL A 245 1.54 7.40 -5.31
N GLY A 246 2.81 7.41 -5.68
CA GLY A 246 3.88 8.01 -4.87
C GLY A 246 4.61 9.13 -5.60
N GLU A 247 5.34 8.78 -6.66
CA GLU A 247 6.26 9.69 -7.34
C GLU A 247 5.58 10.97 -7.84
N ALA A 248 4.43 10.86 -8.49
CA ALA A 248 3.70 12.02 -9.01
C ALA A 248 3.23 13.00 -7.91
N LEU A 249 3.04 12.52 -6.68
CA LEU A 249 2.68 13.34 -5.53
C LEU A 249 3.89 14.05 -4.93
N VAL A 250 5.00 13.31 -4.80
CA VAL A 250 6.23 13.82 -4.17
C VAL A 250 6.87 14.95 -4.98
N VAL A 251 6.81 14.86 -6.32
CA VAL A 251 7.41 15.89 -7.20
C VAL A 251 6.46 17.04 -7.54
N ALA A 252 5.21 16.99 -7.07
CA ALA A 252 4.21 18.01 -7.39
C ALA A 252 4.49 19.33 -6.62
N PRO A 253 4.49 20.48 -7.28
CA PRO A 253 4.64 21.77 -6.61
C PRO A 253 3.53 22.05 -5.59
N ASP A 254 2.30 21.64 -5.90
CA ASP A 254 1.14 21.66 -5.00
C ASP A 254 0.59 20.21 -4.87
N VAL A 255 0.99 19.59 -3.77
CA VAL A 255 0.65 18.20 -3.47
C VAL A 255 -0.86 18.02 -3.28
N GLY A 256 -1.52 18.93 -2.54
CA GLY A 256 -2.95 18.85 -2.28
C GLY A 256 -3.78 18.96 -3.56
N ARG A 257 -3.41 19.90 -4.44
CA ARG A 257 -4.00 20.03 -5.77
C ARG A 257 -3.83 18.74 -6.58
N LYS A 258 -2.63 18.17 -6.59
CA LYS A 258 -2.33 16.94 -7.33
C LYS A 258 -3.19 15.77 -6.86
N VAL A 259 -3.34 15.59 -5.54
CA VAL A 259 -4.24 14.56 -4.98
C VAL A 259 -5.67 14.78 -5.47
N ARG A 260 -6.21 16.02 -5.36
CA ARG A 260 -7.58 16.32 -5.82
C ARG A 260 -7.78 16.07 -7.31
N GLU A 261 -6.80 16.36 -8.15
CA GLU A 261 -6.86 16.08 -9.60
C GLU A 261 -6.99 14.58 -9.88
N LEU A 262 -6.20 13.75 -9.20
CA LEU A 262 -6.23 12.29 -9.36
C LEU A 262 -7.54 11.70 -8.80
N VAL A 263 -7.95 12.11 -7.62
CA VAL A 263 -9.22 11.69 -6.99
C VAL A 263 -10.42 12.09 -7.84
N GLY A 264 -10.42 13.30 -8.40
CA GLY A 264 -11.47 13.79 -9.28
C GLY A 264 -11.61 12.96 -10.56
N ALA A 265 -10.50 12.50 -11.12
CA ALA A 265 -10.51 11.61 -12.29
C ALA A 265 -11.13 10.24 -11.97
N GLY A 266 -10.85 9.69 -10.78
CA GLY A 266 -11.42 8.42 -10.35
C GLY A 266 -12.94 8.47 -10.17
N LYS A 267 -13.48 9.57 -9.66
CA LYS A 267 -14.93 9.72 -9.43
C LYS A 267 -15.79 9.75 -10.69
N GLN A 268 -15.21 10.12 -11.83
CA GLN A 268 -15.94 10.22 -13.09
C GLN A 268 -16.24 8.86 -13.76
N LEU A 269 -15.64 7.76 -13.28
CA LEU A 269 -15.68 6.46 -13.95
C LEU A 269 -16.77 5.50 -13.46
N LYS A 270 -17.44 5.81 -12.36
CA LYS A 270 -18.51 4.95 -11.80
C LYS A 270 -19.79 5.72 -11.55
N ASN A 271 -20.39 6.27 -12.61
CA ASN A 271 -21.80 6.61 -12.56
C ASN A 271 -22.61 5.34 -12.90
N PRO A 272 -23.50 4.87 -12.00
CA PRO A 272 -24.32 3.67 -12.24
C PRO A 272 -25.32 3.78 -13.41
N GLU A 273 -25.47 4.97 -14.00
CA GLU A 273 -26.46 5.23 -15.07
C GLU A 273 -25.94 4.91 -16.50
N ASP A 274 -24.65 4.61 -16.68
CA ASP A 274 -24.07 4.29 -18.00
C ASP A 274 -24.08 2.79 -18.36
N THR A 275 -24.69 1.91 -17.55
CA THR A 275 -24.81 0.48 -17.84
C THR A 275 -26.21 0.06 -18.28
N GLY A 276 -26.98 0.96 -18.83
CA GLY A 276 -28.34 0.71 -19.32
C GLY A 276 -28.53 1.07 -20.78
N SER A 277 -28.11 0.19 -21.68
CA SER A 277 -28.69 0.08 -23.04
C SER A 277 -28.42 -1.31 -23.59
#